data_0116f52369dc049427655c72b8dbff4d
#
_entry.id   0116f52369dc049427655c72b8dbff4d
#
_cell.length_a   1.000
_cell.length_b   1.000
_cell.length_c   1.000
_cell.angle_alpha   90.00
_cell.angle_beta   90.00
_cell.angle_gamma   90.00
#
_symmetry.space_group_name_H-M   'P 1'
#
loop_
_entity.id
_entity.type
_entity.pdbx_description
1 polymer ?
#
loop_
_entity_poly.entity_id
_entity_poly.type
_entity_poly.pdbx_seq_one_letter_code
_entity_poly.pdbx_strand_id
1 'polypeptide(L)'
;EGYDEFVHKARLCRQYGAAIIVMAFDETGQADTAARKRDICKRSYDVLVNDVGYPAEDIIFDPNVFAVATGIEEHNNYAVDFIEATAWIKKNLPGAHISGGVSNLSFSFRGNNYIREAMHAVFLYHAIQQGMDMGIVNPGTSVLYTDIPADVLEKIEDVVLNRRLDAAERLIELAESLKANMSETAGQPAVKQDAWREGTVQERLKYALMKGIGDFLEQ
;
A
#
# COMPACT_ATOMS: atom_id res chain seq x y z
N GLU A 1 -6.39 -6.20 20.98
CA GLU A 1 -6.04 -5.78 22.35
C GLU A 1 -7.28 -5.18 23.00
N GLY A 2 -7.50 -5.46 24.30
CA GLY A 2 -8.63 -4.89 25.03
C GLY A 2 -8.41 -3.41 25.37
N TYR A 3 -9.49 -2.76 25.84
CA TYR A 3 -9.51 -1.32 26.20
C TYR A 3 -8.38 -0.94 27.16
N ASP A 4 -8.18 -1.70 28.23
CA ASP A 4 -7.19 -1.36 29.28
C ASP A 4 -5.76 -1.35 28.73
N GLU A 5 -5.41 -2.31 27.91
CA GLU A 5 -4.09 -2.39 27.29
C GLU A 5 -3.87 -1.27 26.25
N PHE A 6 -4.89 -0.96 25.46
CA PHE A 6 -4.86 0.16 24.51
C PHE A 6 -4.60 1.48 25.24
N VAL A 7 -5.37 1.76 26.30
CA VAL A 7 -5.21 2.97 27.12
C VAL A 7 -3.84 3.01 27.80
N HIS A 8 -3.35 1.88 28.32
CA HIS A 8 -2.03 1.80 28.96
C HIS A 8 -0.92 2.17 27.96
N LYS A 9 -0.91 1.55 26.78
CA LYS A 9 0.06 1.84 25.71
C LYS A 9 -0.01 3.29 25.24
N ALA A 10 -1.22 3.81 25.05
CA ALA A 10 -1.42 5.19 24.66
C ALA A 10 -0.87 6.18 25.68
N ARG A 11 -1.08 5.93 26.98
CA ARG A 11 -0.51 6.75 28.05
C ARG A 11 1.02 6.74 28.07
N LEU A 12 1.63 5.57 27.82
CA LEU A 12 3.08 5.47 27.69
C LEU A 12 3.60 6.29 26.51
N CYS A 13 3.01 6.14 25.32
CA CYS A 13 3.40 6.92 24.14
C CYS A 13 3.28 8.43 24.42
N ARG A 14 2.17 8.86 25.00
CA ARG A 14 1.95 10.26 25.39
C ARG A 14 2.99 10.77 26.38
N GLN A 15 3.37 9.96 27.38
CA GLN A 15 4.36 10.32 28.40
C GLN A 15 5.71 10.66 27.76
N TYR A 16 6.08 9.99 26.66
CA TYR A 16 7.33 10.23 25.93
C TYR A 16 7.18 11.24 24.80
N GLY A 17 6.02 11.86 24.63
CA GLY A 17 5.76 12.86 23.58
C GLY A 17 5.78 12.28 22.17
N ALA A 18 5.49 11.01 21.99
CA ALA A 18 5.46 10.36 20.69
C ALA A 18 4.09 10.50 20.03
N ALA A 19 4.05 10.69 18.71
CA ALA A 19 2.84 10.46 17.91
C ALA A 19 2.50 8.97 17.91
N ILE A 20 1.22 8.62 17.74
CA ILE A 20 0.73 7.24 17.77
C ILE A 20 0.09 6.84 16.45
N ILE A 21 0.51 5.71 15.90
CA ILE A 21 -0.18 5.10 14.76
C ILE A 21 -1.17 4.07 15.28
N VAL A 22 -2.45 4.23 14.94
CA VAL A 22 -3.55 3.35 15.32
C VAL A 22 -4.10 2.66 14.09
N MET A 23 -3.91 1.36 14.02
CA MET A 23 -4.51 0.54 12.96
C MET A 23 -5.98 0.28 13.25
N ALA A 24 -6.80 0.23 12.20
CA ALA A 24 -8.22 -0.11 12.32
C ALA A 24 -8.41 -1.61 12.59
N PHE A 25 -8.18 -2.00 13.83
CA PHE A 25 -8.38 -3.34 14.38
C PHE A 25 -9.39 -3.31 15.51
N ASP A 26 -10.22 -4.32 15.58
CA ASP A 26 -11.07 -4.62 16.73
C ASP A 26 -10.91 -6.07 17.20
N GLU A 27 -11.77 -6.51 18.07
CA GLU A 27 -11.77 -7.86 18.66
C GLU A 27 -12.03 -8.97 17.63
N THR A 28 -12.58 -8.62 16.46
CA THR A 28 -12.86 -9.52 15.35
C THR A 28 -11.78 -9.50 14.26
N GLY A 29 -10.81 -8.61 14.36
CA GLY A 29 -9.67 -8.50 13.43
C GLY A 29 -9.61 -7.16 12.67
N GLN A 30 -8.91 -7.17 11.55
CA GLN A 30 -8.74 -5.99 10.70
C GLN A 30 -10.06 -5.52 10.09
N ALA A 31 -10.28 -4.20 10.06
CA ALA A 31 -11.43 -3.62 9.38
C ALA A 31 -11.24 -3.70 7.86
N ASP A 32 -12.17 -4.34 7.20
CA ASP A 32 -12.22 -4.53 5.75
C ASP A 32 -13.11 -3.49 5.05
N THR A 33 -14.32 -3.24 5.59
CA THR A 33 -15.29 -2.30 5.02
C THR A 33 -15.11 -0.86 5.51
N ALA A 34 -15.54 0.12 4.73
CA ALA A 34 -15.51 1.54 5.11
C ALA A 34 -16.26 1.80 6.42
N ALA A 35 -17.37 1.10 6.65
CA ALA A 35 -18.15 1.24 7.89
C ALA A 35 -17.33 0.81 9.12
N ARG A 36 -16.73 -0.40 9.09
CA ARG A 36 -15.89 -0.87 10.20
C ARG A 36 -14.65 0.01 10.42
N LYS A 37 -14.00 0.46 9.34
CA LYS A 37 -12.86 1.39 9.43
C LYS A 37 -13.25 2.67 10.18
N ARG A 38 -14.38 3.26 9.83
CA ARG A 38 -14.90 4.47 10.48
C ARG A 38 -15.23 4.23 11.95
N ASP A 39 -15.95 3.16 12.26
CA ASP A 39 -16.40 2.86 13.64
C ASP A 39 -15.22 2.61 14.57
N ILE A 40 -14.23 1.84 14.12
CA ILE A 40 -13.02 1.55 14.90
C ILE A 40 -12.17 2.80 15.08
N CYS A 41 -11.93 3.59 14.02
CA CYS A 41 -11.17 4.83 14.12
C CYS A 41 -11.86 5.83 15.04
N LYS A 42 -13.20 5.95 14.93
CA LYS A 42 -13.97 6.83 15.83
C LYS A 42 -13.85 6.39 17.29
N ARG A 43 -14.07 5.11 17.58
CA ARG A 43 -13.94 4.56 18.94
C ARG A 43 -12.55 4.82 19.51
N SER A 44 -11.52 4.56 18.73
CA SER A 44 -10.13 4.79 19.12
C SER A 44 -9.83 6.27 19.33
N TYR A 45 -10.34 7.15 18.46
CA TYR A 45 -10.21 8.59 18.62
C TYR A 45 -10.85 9.09 19.89
N ASP A 46 -12.10 8.68 20.17
CA ASP A 46 -12.82 9.10 21.36
C ASP A 46 -12.06 8.68 22.64
N VAL A 47 -11.54 7.46 22.70
CA VAL A 47 -10.72 6.99 23.83
C VAL A 47 -9.42 7.78 23.96
N LEU A 48 -8.70 7.99 22.87
CA LEU A 48 -7.42 8.70 22.89
C LEU A 48 -7.59 10.14 23.34
N VAL A 49 -8.55 10.86 22.79
CA VAL A 49 -8.77 12.28 23.09
C VAL A 49 -9.41 12.46 24.47
N ASN A 50 -10.47 11.72 24.78
CA ASN A 50 -11.29 11.97 25.98
C ASN A 50 -10.73 11.26 27.23
N ASP A 51 -10.29 9.99 27.11
CA ASP A 51 -9.89 9.19 28.28
C ASP A 51 -8.38 9.27 28.56
N VAL A 52 -7.57 9.40 27.49
CA VAL A 52 -6.11 9.52 27.59
C VAL A 52 -5.68 10.99 27.56
N GLY A 53 -6.43 11.88 26.91
CA GLY A 53 -6.07 13.29 26.68
C GLY A 53 -4.92 13.40 25.66
N TYR A 54 -4.92 12.53 24.64
CA TYR A 54 -3.92 12.58 23.55
C TYR A 54 -4.18 13.78 22.66
N PRO A 55 -3.13 14.55 22.24
CA PRO A 55 -3.32 15.59 21.25
C PRO A 55 -3.83 14.99 19.94
N ALA A 56 -4.89 15.56 19.37
CA ALA A 56 -5.49 15.00 18.15
C ALA A 56 -4.52 14.98 16.96
N GLU A 57 -3.63 15.98 16.92
CA GLU A 57 -2.60 16.14 15.88
C GLU A 57 -1.50 15.09 15.94
N ASP A 58 -1.37 14.40 17.07
CA ASP A 58 -0.40 13.31 17.24
C ASP A 58 -1.01 11.92 16.96
N ILE A 59 -2.30 11.88 16.56
CA ILE A 59 -3.00 10.64 16.22
C ILE A 59 -2.94 10.40 14.71
N ILE A 60 -2.39 9.26 14.31
CA ILE A 60 -2.29 8.82 12.92
C ILE A 60 -3.10 7.54 12.77
N PHE A 61 -4.16 7.54 11.99
CA PHE A 61 -4.91 6.32 11.67
C PHE A 61 -4.32 5.60 10.47
N ASP A 62 -4.18 4.28 10.57
CA ASP A 62 -4.00 3.38 9.43
C ASP A 62 -5.28 2.54 9.25
N PRO A 63 -6.18 2.94 8.34
CA PRO A 63 -7.43 2.22 8.10
C PRO A 63 -7.25 0.87 7.38
N ASN A 64 -6.06 0.36 7.26
CA ASN A 64 -5.64 -0.86 6.56
C ASN A 64 -5.88 -0.81 5.03
N VAL A 65 -4.79 -0.86 4.27
CA VAL A 65 -4.81 -1.08 2.82
C VAL A 65 -4.76 -2.57 2.54
N PHE A 66 -5.75 -3.08 1.81
CA PHE A 66 -5.83 -4.49 1.41
C PHE A 66 -5.64 -4.66 -0.09
N ALA A 67 -5.30 -5.89 -0.51
CA ALA A 67 -5.13 -6.23 -1.90
C ALA A 67 -6.47 -6.24 -2.65
N VAL A 68 -6.46 -5.70 -3.87
CA VAL A 68 -7.57 -5.76 -4.81
C VAL A 68 -7.23 -6.71 -5.97
N ALA A 69 -8.21 -7.01 -6.82
CA ALA A 69 -8.06 -7.92 -7.97
C ALA A 69 -7.47 -9.30 -7.58
N THR A 70 -7.95 -9.85 -6.48
CA THR A 70 -7.50 -11.14 -5.95
C THR A 70 -8.27 -12.34 -6.50
N GLY A 71 -9.33 -12.08 -7.30
CA GLY A 71 -10.29 -13.09 -7.73
C GLY A 71 -11.45 -13.35 -6.75
N ILE A 72 -11.45 -12.65 -5.60
CA ILE A 72 -12.52 -12.70 -4.59
C ILE A 72 -13.33 -11.41 -4.72
N GLU A 73 -14.64 -11.52 -4.94
CA GLU A 73 -15.52 -10.37 -5.22
C GLU A 73 -15.55 -9.35 -4.08
N GLU A 74 -15.58 -9.81 -2.84
CA GLU A 74 -15.58 -8.96 -1.63
C GLU A 74 -14.33 -8.07 -1.55
N HIS A 75 -13.21 -8.48 -2.15
CA HIS A 75 -11.97 -7.71 -2.15
C HIS A 75 -11.97 -6.56 -3.16
N ASN A 76 -12.89 -6.54 -4.11
CA ASN A 76 -12.90 -5.53 -5.18
C ASN A 76 -13.13 -4.12 -4.64
N ASN A 77 -13.81 -3.98 -3.49
CA ASN A 77 -14.12 -2.67 -2.91
C ASN A 77 -13.09 -2.16 -1.89
N TYR A 78 -12.08 -2.93 -1.51
CA TYR A 78 -11.17 -2.58 -0.42
C TYR A 78 -10.43 -1.25 -0.60
N ALA A 79 -10.06 -0.89 -1.82
CA ALA A 79 -9.42 0.40 -2.08
C ALA A 79 -10.41 1.56 -1.94
N VAL A 80 -11.64 1.40 -2.43
CA VAL A 80 -12.73 2.37 -2.27
C VAL A 80 -13.06 2.54 -0.79
N ASP A 81 -13.18 1.44 -0.04
CA ASP A 81 -13.44 1.45 1.41
C ASP A 81 -12.38 2.25 2.19
N PHE A 82 -11.11 2.14 1.79
CA PHE A 82 -10.03 2.93 2.39
C PHE A 82 -10.19 4.43 2.05
N ILE A 83 -10.45 4.75 0.79
CA ILE A 83 -10.59 6.14 0.30
C ILE A 83 -11.80 6.82 0.97
N GLU A 84 -12.94 6.12 1.06
CA GLU A 84 -14.14 6.63 1.75
C GLU A 84 -13.92 6.80 3.26
N ALA A 85 -13.26 5.84 3.91
CA ALA A 85 -12.93 5.96 5.32
C ALA A 85 -11.99 7.14 5.56
N THR A 86 -11.00 7.36 4.67
CA THR A 86 -10.10 8.51 4.70
C THR A 86 -10.86 9.83 4.69
N ALA A 87 -11.77 10.03 3.71
CA ALA A 87 -12.60 11.23 3.62
C ALA A 87 -13.43 11.44 4.88
N TRP A 88 -14.02 10.35 5.39
CA TRP A 88 -14.84 10.42 6.59
C TRP A 88 -14.02 10.79 7.84
N ILE A 89 -12.84 10.17 8.04
CA ILE A 89 -11.96 10.46 9.17
C ILE A 89 -11.54 11.94 9.16
N LYS A 90 -11.08 12.43 8.03
CA LYS A 90 -10.65 13.85 7.88
C LYS A 90 -11.78 14.83 8.21
N LYS A 91 -13.02 14.47 7.88
CA LYS A 91 -14.19 15.32 8.16
C LYS A 91 -14.65 15.25 9.61
N ASN A 92 -14.58 14.09 10.25
CA ASN A 92 -15.26 13.82 11.52
C ASN A 92 -14.32 13.69 12.72
N LEU A 93 -13.02 13.44 12.51
CA LEU A 93 -12.00 13.30 13.56
C LEU A 93 -10.96 14.43 13.40
N PRO A 94 -11.29 15.66 13.85
CA PRO A 94 -10.44 16.83 13.62
C PRO A 94 -9.05 16.66 14.24
N GLY A 95 -8.02 17.09 13.52
CA GLY A 95 -6.61 16.96 13.92
C GLY A 95 -5.95 15.64 13.52
N ALA A 96 -6.72 14.55 13.41
CA ALA A 96 -6.14 13.24 13.08
C ALA A 96 -5.55 13.17 11.66
N HIS A 97 -4.45 12.45 11.56
CA HIS A 97 -3.75 12.15 10.32
C HIS A 97 -4.05 10.73 9.83
N ILE A 98 -3.74 10.47 8.55
CA ILE A 98 -3.99 9.19 7.92
C ILE A 98 -2.72 8.68 7.23
N SER A 99 -2.38 7.44 7.51
CA SER A 99 -1.30 6.69 6.86
C SER A 99 -1.83 5.40 6.26
N GLY A 100 -1.06 4.78 5.36
CA GLY A 100 -1.38 3.46 4.83
C GLY A 100 -0.21 2.78 4.16
N GLY A 101 -0.17 1.46 4.26
CA GLY A 101 0.80 0.58 3.62
C GLY A 101 0.43 0.34 2.15
N VAL A 102 0.82 1.24 1.25
CA VAL A 102 0.36 1.28 -0.16
C VAL A 102 0.70 0.02 -0.94
N SER A 103 1.84 -0.61 -0.65
CA SER A 103 2.29 -1.82 -1.37
C SER A 103 1.35 -3.02 -1.23
N ASN A 104 0.51 -3.04 -0.19
CA ASN A 104 -0.46 -4.11 0.04
C ASN A 104 -1.52 -4.16 -1.06
N LEU A 105 -1.90 -3.01 -1.62
CA LEU A 105 -2.93 -2.88 -2.65
C LEU A 105 -2.72 -3.83 -3.84
N SER A 106 -1.48 -3.95 -4.28
CA SER A 106 -1.10 -4.63 -5.52
C SER A 106 -0.51 -6.04 -5.33
N PHE A 107 -0.84 -6.69 -4.22
CA PHE A 107 -0.30 -8.02 -3.88
C PHE A 107 -0.61 -9.08 -4.94
N SER A 108 -1.77 -9.02 -5.58
CA SER A 108 -2.21 -9.90 -6.68
C SER A 108 -1.34 -9.78 -7.94
N PHE A 109 -0.60 -8.66 -8.10
CA PHE A 109 0.27 -8.42 -9.25
C PHE A 109 1.77 -8.60 -8.92
N ARG A 110 2.12 -9.40 -7.91
CA ARG A 110 3.52 -9.72 -7.63
C ARG A 110 4.24 -10.25 -8.87
N GLY A 111 5.46 -9.73 -9.11
CA GLY A 111 6.24 -10.06 -10.30
C GLY A 111 5.95 -9.18 -11.53
N ASN A 112 5.01 -8.22 -11.45
CA ASN A 112 4.81 -7.18 -12.45
C ASN A 112 4.98 -5.80 -11.82
N ASN A 113 6.22 -5.33 -11.71
CA ASN A 113 6.52 -4.08 -11.02
C ASN A 113 5.87 -2.87 -11.68
N TYR A 114 5.78 -2.84 -13.01
CA TYR A 114 5.16 -1.73 -13.72
C TYR A 114 3.69 -1.54 -13.34
N ILE A 115 2.89 -2.62 -13.39
CA ILE A 115 1.48 -2.56 -12.99
C ILE A 115 1.34 -2.20 -11.51
N ARG A 116 2.18 -2.77 -10.65
CA ARG A 116 2.16 -2.48 -9.22
C ARG A 116 2.42 -1.00 -8.92
N GLU A 117 3.45 -0.44 -9.51
CA GLU A 117 3.82 0.97 -9.34
C GLU A 117 2.74 1.91 -9.87
N ALA A 118 2.16 1.60 -11.03
CA ALA A 118 1.04 2.34 -11.57
C ALA A 118 -0.22 2.26 -10.68
N MET A 119 -0.54 1.09 -10.11
CA MET A 119 -1.62 0.94 -9.13
C MET A 119 -1.38 1.79 -7.88
N HIS A 120 -0.14 1.84 -7.38
CA HIS A 120 0.21 2.67 -6.23
C HIS A 120 0.04 4.17 -6.53
N ALA A 121 0.46 4.61 -7.72
CA ALA A 121 0.31 6.01 -8.15
C ALA A 121 -1.16 6.41 -8.25
N VAL A 122 -2.00 5.55 -8.86
CA VAL A 122 -3.45 5.79 -8.98
C VAL A 122 -4.13 5.83 -7.61
N PHE A 123 -3.83 4.86 -6.75
CA PHE A 123 -4.39 4.82 -5.40
C PHE A 123 -4.01 6.06 -4.58
N LEU A 124 -2.73 6.43 -4.58
CA LEU A 124 -2.25 7.61 -3.88
C LEU A 124 -2.91 8.89 -4.41
N TYR A 125 -3.05 9.01 -5.73
CA TYR A 125 -3.72 10.16 -6.34
C TYR A 125 -5.13 10.37 -5.76
N HIS A 126 -5.95 9.33 -5.71
CA HIS A 126 -7.30 9.41 -5.19
C HIS A 126 -7.35 9.53 -3.65
N ALA A 127 -6.50 8.79 -2.93
CA ALA A 127 -6.48 8.83 -1.47
C ALA A 127 -6.00 10.18 -0.91
N ILE A 128 -4.99 10.80 -1.54
CA ILE A 128 -4.49 12.13 -1.17
C ILE A 128 -5.57 13.19 -1.38
N GLN A 129 -6.34 13.12 -2.47
CA GLN A 129 -7.47 14.04 -2.68
C GLN A 129 -8.54 13.94 -1.59
N GLN A 130 -8.68 12.79 -0.95
CA GLN A 130 -9.58 12.58 0.19
C GLN A 130 -8.91 12.87 1.54
N GLY A 131 -7.65 13.30 1.54
CA GLY A 131 -6.95 13.79 2.72
C GLY A 131 -5.98 12.78 3.36
N MET A 132 -5.54 11.76 2.65
CA MET A 132 -4.44 10.91 3.10
C MET A 132 -3.17 11.75 3.25
N ASP A 133 -2.53 11.71 4.42
CA ASP A 133 -1.39 12.56 4.76
C ASP A 133 -0.04 11.87 4.48
N MET A 134 0.02 10.55 4.71
CA MET A 134 1.25 9.76 4.67
C MET A 134 1.02 8.43 3.97
N GLY A 135 2.04 7.96 3.23
CA GLY A 135 2.04 6.64 2.61
C GLY A 135 3.35 5.91 2.89
N ILE A 136 3.25 4.64 3.29
CA ILE A 136 4.41 3.75 3.37
C ILE A 136 4.59 3.15 1.98
N VAL A 137 5.63 3.61 1.26
CA VAL A 137 5.91 3.30 -0.14
C VAL A 137 7.35 2.88 -0.35
N ASN A 138 7.65 2.25 -1.48
CA ASN A 138 9.03 2.07 -1.93
C ASN A 138 9.56 3.42 -2.45
N PRO A 139 10.58 4.03 -1.81
CA PRO A 139 11.11 5.33 -2.23
C PRO A 139 11.81 5.31 -3.61
N GLY A 140 12.12 4.13 -4.14
CA GLY A 140 12.68 3.96 -5.49
C GLY A 140 11.64 4.01 -6.60
N THR A 141 10.34 4.09 -6.27
CA THR A 141 9.27 4.19 -7.27
C THR A 141 9.16 5.61 -7.80
N SER A 142 9.18 5.77 -9.12
CA SER A 142 9.14 7.08 -9.79
C SER A 142 7.92 7.28 -10.70
N VAL A 143 6.97 6.35 -10.70
CA VAL A 143 5.77 6.44 -11.55
C VAL A 143 4.82 7.50 -10.98
N LEU A 144 4.49 8.50 -11.80
CA LEU A 144 3.48 9.50 -11.48
C LEU A 144 2.16 9.16 -12.17
N TYR A 145 1.06 9.54 -11.55
CA TYR A 145 -0.29 9.35 -12.12
C TYR A 145 -0.41 9.91 -13.54
N THR A 146 0.18 11.09 -13.80
CA THR A 146 0.15 11.78 -15.09
C THR A 146 0.99 11.09 -16.18
N ASP A 147 1.91 10.24 -15.81
CA ASP A 147 2.84 9.57 -16.73
C ASP A 147 2.31 8.20 -17.21
N ILE A 148 1.20 7.74 -16.61
CA ILE A 148 0.58 6.47 -16.97
C ILE A 148 -0.18 6.63 -18.30
N PRO A 149 0.10 5.78 -19.31
CA PRO A 149 -0.65 5.78 -20.56
C PRO A 149 -2.16 5.64 -20.33
N ALA A 150 -2.97 6.36 -21.11
CA ALA A 150 -4.41 6.47 -20.85
C ALA A 150 -5.16 5.12 -20.85
N ASP A 151 -4.77 4.18 -21.70
CA ASP A 151 -5.35 2.84 -21.77
C ASP A 151 -4.99 1.95 -20.57
N VAL A 152 -3.81 2.14 -20.00
CA VAL A 152 -3.37 1.49 -18.77
C VAL A 152 -4.05 2.14 -17.56
N LEU A 153 -4.08 3.49 -17.55
CA LEU A 153 -4.70 4.27 -16.49
C LEU A 153 -6.18 3.90 -16.30
N GLU A 154 -6.95 3.84 -17.40
CA GLU A 154 -8.37 3.45 -17.35
C GLU A 154 -8.56 2.10 -16.64
N LYS A 155 -7.79 1.08 -17.04
CA LYS A 155 -7.94 -0.27 -16.48
C LYS A 155 -7.53 -0.33 -14.99
N ILE A 156 -6.50 0.43 -14.61
CA ILE A 156 -6.08 0.49 -13.20
C ILE A 156 -7.11 1.24 -12.36
N GLU A 157 -7.66 2.37 -12.86
CA GLU A 157 -8.74 3.08 -12.18
C GLU A 157 -10.00 2.23 -12.04
N ASP A 158 -10.35 1.45 -13.07
CA ASP A 158 -11.49 0.53 -13.00
C ASP A 158 -11.34 -0.46 -11.83
N VAL A 159 -10.11 -0.95 -11.58
CA VAL A 159 -9.80 -1.83 -10.45
C VAL A 159 -9.78 -1.07 -9.11
N VAL A 160 -9.04 0.03 -9.03
CA VAL A 160 -8.84 0.77 -7.78
C VAL A 160 -10.14 1.41 -7.29
N LEU A 161 -10.98 1.86 -8.20
CA LEU A 161 -12.26 2.52 -7.90
C LEU A 161 -13.47 1.59 -8.03
N ASN A 162 -13.22 0.29 -8.28
CA ASN A 162 -14.25 -0.74 -8.44
C ASN A 162 -15.38 -0.31 -9.41
N ARG A 163 -15.00 0.24 -10.59
CA ARG A 163 -15.96 0.80 -11.55
C ARG A 163 -16.68 -0.26 -12.37
N ARG A 164 -16.13 -1.48 -12.46
CA ARG A 164 -16.61 -2.55 -13.32
C ARG A 164 -16.41 -3.91 -12.67
N LEU A 165 -17.31 -4.84 -12.93
CA LEU A 165 -17.23 -6.21 -12.43
C LEU A 165 -16.05 -7.01 -13.06
N ASP A 166 -15.74 -6.73 -14.33
CA ASP A 166 -14.66 -7.37 -15.09
C ASP A 166 -13.29 -6.64 -14.99
N ALA A 167 -13.17 -5.66 -14.09
CA ALA A 167 -11.97 -4.82 -13.98
C ALA A 167 -10.71 -5.64 -13.70
N ALA A 168 -10.79 -6.60 -12.79
CA ALA A 168 -9.65 -7.45 -12.42
C ALA A 168 -9.15 -8.29 -13.61
N GLU A 169 -10.07 -8.91 -14.36
CA GLU A 169 -9.74 -9.72 -15.52
C GLU A 169 -9.05 -8.89 -16.61
N ARG A 170 -9.63 -7.72 -16.93
CA ARG A 170 -9.06 -6.78 -17.92
C ARG A 170 -7.64 -6.31 -17.54
N LEU A 171 -7.37 -6.09 -16.26
CA LEU A 171 -6.05 -5.68 -15.81
C LEU A 171 -5.06 -6.86 -15.83
N ILE A 172 -5.50 -8.06 -15.53
CA ILE A 172 -4.68 -9.28 -15.65
C ILE A 172 -4.27 -9.52 -17.09
N GLU A 173 -5.22 -9.46 -18.05
CA GLU A 173 -4.94 -9.59 -19.48
C GLU A 173 -3.92 -8.55 -19.96
N LEU A 174 -4.06 -7.30 -19.51
CA LEU A 174 -3.09 -6.26 -19.82
C LEU A 174 -1.70 -6.60 -19.24
N ALA A 175 -1.65 -7.04 -18.00
CA ALA A 175 -0.41 -7.40 -17.31
C ALA A 175 0.33 -8.54 -18.04
N GLU A 176 -0.40 -9.52 -18.55
CA GLU A 176 0.15 -10.63 -19.34
C GLU A 176 0.65 -10.16 -20.70
N SER A 177 -0.12 -9.31 -21.40
CA SER A 177 0.29 -8.75 -22.69
C SER A 177 1.56 -7.91 -22.60
N LEU A 178 1.70 -7.11 -21.53
CA LEU A 178 2.91 -6.32 -21.27
C LEU A 178 4.12 -7.20 -20.98
N LYS A 179 3.94 -8.31 -20.24
CA LYS A 179 5.03 -9.29 -20.03
C LYS A 179 5.46 -9.95 -21.33
N ALA A 180 4.52 -10.35 -22.19
CA ALA A 180 4.81 -10.96 -23.49
C ALA A 180 5.60 -9.98 -24.36
N ASN A 181 5.17 -8.74 -24.48
CA ASN A 181 5.86 -7.71 -25.26
C ASN A 181 7.26 -7.39 -24.72
N MET A 182 7.45 -7.40 -23.39
CA MET A 182 8.77 -7.24 -22.77
C MET A 182 9.69 -8.44 -23.05
N SER A 183 9.15 -9.65 -23.18
CA SER A 183 9.92 -10.84 -23.56
C SER A 183 10.25 -10.88 -25.06
N GLU A 184 9.43 -10.31 -25.93
CA GLU A 184 9.69 -10.20 -27.37
C GLU A 184 10.69 -9.08 -27.68
N THR A 185 10.66 -7.95 -26.98
CA THR A 185 11.68 -6.90 -27.06
C THR A 185 13.01 -7.31 -26.41
N ALA A 186 13.02 -8.30 -25.53
CA ALA A 186 14.21 -8.97 -25.03
C ALA A 186 14.87 -9.92 -26.06
N GLY A 187 14.38 -9.96 -27.32
CA GLY A 187 15.05 -10.59 -28.47
C GLY A 187 16.27 -9.84 -28.99
N GLN A 188 16.60 -8.66 -28.48
CA GLN A 188 17.98 -8.19 -28.47
C GLN A 188 18.72 -8.88 -27.32
N PRO A 189 19.97 -9.35 -27.53
CA PRO A 189 20.67 -10.11 -26.51
C PRO A 189 20.64 -9.29 -25.22
N ALA A 190 19.93 -9.80 -24.22
CA ALA A 190 20.04 -9.28 -22.86
C ALA A 190 21.53 -9.15 -22.59
N VAL A 191 22.00 -7.92 -22.37
CA VAL A 191 23.33 -7.71 -21.78
C VAL A 191 23.29 -8.64 -20.57
N LYS A 192 24.07 -9.72 -20.65
CA LYS A 192 24.02 -10.87 -19.78
C LYS A 192 23.71 -10.41 -18.35
N GLN A 193 22.55 -10.78 -17.83
CA GLN A 193 22.18 -10.53 -16.42
C GLN A 193 23.27 -11.08 -15.49
N ASP A 194 24.14 -11.95 -16.02
CA ASP A 194 25.26 -12.60 -15.39
C ASP A 194 26.64 -12.03 -15.79
N ALA A 195 26.74 -10.90 -16.49
CA ALA A 195 28.03 -10.31 -16.86
C ALA A 195 28.94 -10.02 -15.64
N TRP A 196 28.33 -9.77 -14.48
CA TRP A 196 29.06 -9.61 -13.21
C TRP A 196 29.77 -10.89 -12.75
N ARG A 197 29.35 -12.06 -13.22
CA ARG A 197 29.97 -13.37 -12.91
C ARG A 197 31.27 -13.60 -13.67
N GLU A 198 31.54 -12.83 -14.71
CA GLU A 198 32.79 -12.90 -15.49
C GLU A 198 33.93 -12.15 -14.81
N GLY A 199 33.63 -11.34 -13.76
CA GLY A 199 34.62 -10.62 -12.97
C GLY A 199 35.39 -11.48 -11.97
N THR A 200 36.36 -10.86 -11.31
CA THR A 200 37.12 -11.48 -10.21
C THR A 200 36.20 -11.91 -9.05
N VAL A 201 36.65 -12.83 -8.20
CA VAL A 201 35.88 -13.27 -7.03
C VAL A 201 35.48 -12.09 -6.14
N GLN A 202 36.38 -11.10 -5.95
CA GLN A 202 36.09 -9.91 -5.15
C GLN A 202 34.99 -9.05 -5.77
N GLU A 203 35.00 -8.87 -7.09
CA GLU A 203 33.97 -8.11 -7.80
C GLU A 203 32.63 -8.83 -7.77
N ARG A 204 32.63 -10.14 -7.93
CA ARG A 204 31.43 -10.99 -7.85
C ARG A 204 30.80 -10.94 -6.48
N LEU A 205 31.59 -11.11 -5.41
CA LEU A 205 31.13 -11.02 -4.03
C LEU A 205 30.57 -9.61 -3.71
N LYS A 206 31.30 -8.56 -4.11
CA LYS A 206 30.85 -7.18 -3.93
C LYS A 206 29.52 -6.94 -4.60
N TYR A 207 29.34 -7.37 -5.85
CA TYR A 207 28.10 -7.22 -6.58
C TYR A 207 26.95 -8.01 -5.95
N ALA A 208 27.19 -9.28 -5.61
CA ALA A 208 26.19 -10.14 -4.99
C ALA A 208 25.70 -9.58 -3.65
N LEU A 209 26.63 -9.09 -2.80
CA LEU A 209 26.28 -8.44 -1.53
C LEU A 209 25.46 -7.16 -1.74
N MET A 210 25.87 -6.31 -2.69
CA MET A 210 25.13 -5.07 -2.99
C MET A 210 23.71 -5.31 -3.53
N LYS A 211 23.50 -6.44 -4.24
CA LYS A 211 22.21 -6.77 -4.87
C LYS A 211 21.39 -7.78 -4.06
N GLY A 212 21.89 -8.25 -2.92
CA GLY A 212 21.22 -9.25 -2.09
C GLY A 212 21.06 -10.62 -2.78
N ILE A 213 21.98 -10.98 -3.67
CA ILE A 213 21.97 -12.26 -4.40
C ILE A 213 22.60 -13.32 -3.50
N GLY A 214 21.80 -14.28 -3.00
CA GLY A 214 22.26 -15.38 -2.14
C GLY A 214 22.54 -16.69 -2.87
N ASP A 215 22.09 -16.85 -4.11
CA ASP A 215 22.06 -18.12 -4.84
C ASP A 215 23.45 -18.73 -5.13
N PHE A 216 24.53 -17.96 -4.94
CA PHE A 216 25.90 -18.34 -5.29
C PHE A 216 26.88 -18.20 -4.13
N LEU A 217 26.39 -18.17 -2.89
CA LEU A 217 27.24 -17.99 -1.70
C LEU A 217 28.14 -19.19 -1.40
N GLU A 218 27.81 -20.38 -1.91
CA GLU A 218 28.57 -21.62 -1.70
C GLU A 218 29.51 -21.96 -2.87
N GLN A 219 29.67 -21.09 -3.85
CA GLN A 219 30.58 -21.25 -5.00
C GLN A 219 31.77 -20.30 -4.91
#